data_cfbac8b721cfc6fe2402d4139ae7c930
#
_entry.id   cfbac8b721cfc6fe2402d4139ae7c930
#
_cell.length_a   1.000
_cell.length_b   1.000
_cell.length_c   1.000
_cell.angle_alpha   90.00
_cell.angle_beta   90.00
_cell.angle_gamma   90.00
#
_symmetry.space_group_name_H-M   'P 1'
#
loop_
_entity.id
_entity.type
_entity.pdbx_description
1 polymer ?
#
loop_
_entity_poly.entity_id
_entity_poly.type
_entity_poly.pdbx_seq_one_letter_code
_entity_poly.pdbx_strand_id
1 'polypeptide(L)'
;QKSNQVVIVTIPESKIQLVGLVTRESLEELPYFESEMVAVYVPMSYMVGGYTIFIPRSLIRPINMSVEEAMKNSLLAWLTKTEKKRKP
;
A
#
# COMPACT_ATOMS: atom_id res chain seq x y z
N GLN A 1 -5.38 -9.55 13.83
CA GLN A 1 -4.40 -8.69 13.38
C GLN A 1 -4.59 -8.26 11.98
N LYS A 2 -4.99 -7.08 11.80
CA LYS A 2 -5.30 -6.59 10.48
C LYS A 2 -4.17 -5.82 9.83
N SER A 3 -3.06 -5.68 10.51
CA SER A 3 -1.93 -5.02 9.93
C SER A 3 -1.44 -5.78 8.74
N ASN A 4 -0.75 -5.13 7.86
CA ASN A 4 -0.15 -5.76 6.70
C ASN A 4 -1.17 -6.14 5.63
N GLN A 5 -2.33 -5.54 5.68
CA GLN A 5 -3.29 -5.70 4.59
C GLN A 5 -2.75 -4.91 3.39
N VAL A 6 -2.73 -5.55 2.23
CA VAL A 6 -2.31 -4.88 1.01
C VAL A 6 -3.46 -4.03 0.52
N VAL A 7 -3.17 -2.80 0.19
CA VAL A 7 -4.20 -1.85 -0.23
C VAL A 7 -3.73 -1.08 -1.46
N ILE A 8 -4.69 -0.51 -2.15
CA ILE A 8 -4.42 0.49 -3.18
C ILE A 8 -4.69 1.85 -2.53
N VAL A 9 -3.71 2.72 -2.62
CA VAL A 9 -3.82 4.08 -2.11
C VAL A 9 -4.09 5.00 -3.29
N THR A 10 -5.11 5.82 -3.17
CA THR A 10 -5.46 6.79 -4.21
C THR A 10 -4.97 8.16 -3.78
N ILE A 11 -4.11 8.77 -4.58
CA ILE A 11 -3.60 10.09 -4.29
C ILE A 11 -4.66 11.10 -4.67
N PRO A 12 -5.08 11.98 -3.77
CA PRO A 12 -6.17 12.92 -4.05
C PRO A 12 -5.85 13.83 -5.23
N GLU A 13 -6.89 14.09 -6.00
CA GLU A 13 -6.78 15.04 -7.12
C GLU A 13 -5.74 14.60 -8.14
N SER A 14 -5.60 13.31 -8.29
CA SER A 14 -4.61 12.77 -9.18
C SER A 14 -5.13 11.42 -9.63
N LYS A 15 -4.57 10.88 -10.68
CA LYS A 15 -4.91 9.53 -11.09
C LYS A 15 -3.86 8.54 -10.67
N ILE A 16 -2.95 8.96 -9.80
CA ILE A 16 -1.89 8.08 -9.33
C ILE A 16 -2.43 7.18 -8.25
N GLN A 17 -2.10 5.91 -8.35
CA GLN A 17 -2.43 4.93 -7.32
C GLN A 17 -1.17 4.21 -6.91
N LEU A 18 -1.08 3.85 -5.64
CA LEU A 18 0.09 3.20 -5.09
C LEU A 18 -0.34 1.91 -4.41
N VAL A 19 0.55 0.93 -4.42
CA VAL A 19 0.33 -0.28 -3.65
C VAL A 19 0.99 -0.08 -2.30
N GLY A 20 0.28 -0.35 -1.24
CA GLY A 20 0.82 -0.18 0.09
C GLY A 20 0.38 -1.26 1.03
N LEU A 21 0.98 -1.25 2.21
CA LEU A 21 0.65 -2.19 3.27
C LEU A 21 0.22 -1.39 4.48
N VAL A 22 -0.94 -1.69 5.01
CA VAL A 22 -1.40 -0.99 6.22
C VAL A 22 -0.58 -1.49 7.39
N THR A 23 0.11 -0.60 8.06
CA THR A 23 0.92 -0.96 9.22
C THR A 23 0.27 -0.54 10.52
N ARG A 24 -0.58 0.47 10.51
CA ARG A 24 -1.36 0.83 11.67
C ARG A 24 -2.75 1.22 11.22
N GLU A 25 -3.75 0.56 11.77
CA GLU A 25 -5.12 0.84 11.37
C GLU A 25 -5.72 1.99 12.13
N SER A 26 -5.06 2.46 13.17
CA SER A 26 -5.53 3.59 13.95
C SER A 26 -4.33 4.35 14.46
N LEU A 27 -4.43 5.66 14.44
CA LEU A 27 -3.39 6.52 14.95
C LEU A 27 -3.89 7.31 16.15
N GLU A 28 -4.94 6.81 16.80
CA GLU A 28 -5.54 7.55 17.92
C GLU A 28 -4.57 7.73 19.07
N GLU A 29 -3.60 6.85 19.22
CA GLU A 29 -2.63 7.01 20.27
C GLU A 29 -1.64 8.12 19.98
N LEU A 30 -1.64 8.61 18.77
CA LEU A 30 -0.68 9.62 18.35
C LEU A 30 -1.46 10.88 18.04
N PRO A 31 -1.46 11.82 18.96
CA PRO A 31 -2.35 12.98 18.86
C PRO A 31 -1.96 13.98 17.79
N TYR A 32 -0.92 13.68 17.04
CA TYR A 32 -0.46 14.60 16.01
C TYR A 32 -1.29 14.54 14.74
N PHE A 33 -2.05 13.47 14.55
CA PHE A 33 -2.75 13.25 13.30
C PHE A 33 -4.23 13.51 13.47
N GLU A 34 -4.87 13.85 12.38
CA GLU A 34 -6.31 14.03 12.40
C GLU A 34 -6.97 12.66 12.52
N SER A 35 -8.24 12.65 12.85
CA SER A 35 -8.95 11.40 13.00
C SER A 35 -9.06 10.68 11.68
N GLU A 36 -9.31 9.39 11.74
CA GLU A 36 -9.53 8.56 10.57
C GLU A 36 -8.30 8.40 9.67
N MET A 37 -7.14 8.59 10.21
CA MET A 37 -5.91 8.38 9.47
C MET A 37 -5.35 7.00 9.74
N VAL A 38 -4.64 6.47 8.78
CA VAL A 38 -3.97 5.17 8.92
C VAL A 38 -2.54 5.34 8.45
N ALA A 39 -1.67 4.43 8.88
CA ALA A 39 -0.29 4.41 8.43
C ALA A 39 -0.15 3.34 7.37
N VAL A 40 0.43 3.69 6.24
CA VAL A 40 0.59 2.79 5.12
C VAL A 40 2.04 2.84 4.66
N TYR A 41 2.65 1.67 4.57
CA TYR A 41 4.01 1.58 4.07
C TYR A 41 3.93 1.36 2.57
N VAL A 42 4.57 2.21 1.80
CA VAL A 42 4.58 2.12 0.35
C VAL A 42 5.96 1.63 -0.06
N PRO A 43 6.09 0.36 -0.42
CA PRO A 43 7.39 -0.16 -0.83
C PRO A 43 7.77 0.40 -2.18
N MET A 44 9.03 0.74 -2.32
CA MET A 44 9.54 1.25 -3.56
C MET A 44 10.50 0.23 -4.15
N SER A 45 11.17 0.59 -5.23
CA SER A 45 12.01 -0.36 -5.91
C SER A 45 13.23 -0.71 -5.06
N TYR A 46 13.94 -1.73 -5.52
CA TYR A 46 14.98 -2.38 -4.73
C TYR A 46 16.00 -1.45 -4.09
N MET A 47 16.47 -0.50 -4.79
CA MET A 47 17.53 0.35 -4.26
C MET A 47 17.02 1.51 -3.42
N VAL A 48 15.72 1.73 -3.42
CA VAL A 48 15.17 2.92 -2.77
C VAL A 48 14.54 2.63 -1.41
N GLY A 49 14.09 1.40 -1.21
CA GLY A 49 13.40 1.06 0.03
C GLY A 49 11.95 1.41 -0.05
N GLY A 50 11.42 2.04 0.96
CA GLY A 50 10.01 2.40 0.98
C GLY A 50 9.77 3.59 1.85
N TYR A 51 8.52 4.00 1.92
CA TYR A 51 8.17 5.20 2.66
C TYR A 51 6.84 4.97 3.37
N THR A 52 6.73 5.47 4.58
CA THR A 52 5.48 5.37 5.32
C THR A 52 4.72 6.67 5.17
N ILE A 53 3.47 6.57 4.76
CA ILE A 53 2.63 7.73 4.64
C ILE A 53 1.47 7.60 5.62
N PHE A 54 0.89 8.73 5.99
CA PHE A 54 -0.26 8.76 6.87
C PHE A 54 -1.37 9.39 6.05
N ILE A 55 -2.46 8.67 5.88
CA ILE A 55 -3.45 9.06 4.89
C ILE A 55 -4.83 8.69 5.41
N PRO A 56 -5.86 9.44 5.04
CA PRO A 56 -7.21 9.11 5.46
C PRO A 56 -7.62 7.72 5.01
N ARG A 57 -8.33 7.03 5.88
CA ARG A 57 -8.79 5.69 5.60
C ARG A 57 -9.62 5.63 4.32
N SER A 58 -10.32 6.71 4.02
CA SER A 58 -11.19 6.72 2.85
C SER A 58 -10.44 6.67 1.52
N LEU A 59 -9.12 6.89 1.56
CA LEU A 59 -8.33 6.90 0.34
C LEU A 59 -7.62 5.59 0.07
N ILE A 60 -7.92 4.57 0.85
CA ILE A 60 -7.33 3.26 0.61
C ILE A 60 -8.43 2.24 0.42
N ARG A 61 -8.13 1.18 -0.32
CA ARG A 61 -9.04 0.05 -0.41
C ARG A 61 -8.24 -1.24 -0.41
N PRO A 62 -8.71 -2.24 0.30
CA PRO A 62 -7.98 -3.49 0.36
C PRO A 62 -8.07 -4.24 -0.96
N ILE A 63 -7.03 -4.98 -1.28
CA ILE A 63 -7.06 -5.84 -2.45
C ILE A 63 -6.60 -7.23 -2.03
N ASN A 64 -6.96 -8.19 -2.85
CA ASN A 64 -6.66 -9.58 -2.56
C ASN A 64 -5.28 -9.93 -3.13
N MET A 65 -4.26 -9.49 -2.44
CA MET A 65 -2.89 -9.74 -2.84
C MET A 65 -2.11 -10.03 -1.58
N SER A 66 -1.23 -11.00 -1.61
CA SER A 66 -0.42 -11.31 -0.44
C SER A 66 0.65 -10.26 -0.24
N VAL A 67 1.11 -10.15 0.99
CA VAL A 67 2.21 -9.23 1.31
C VAL A 67 3.44 -9.61 0.50
N GLU A 68 3.71 -10.91 0.39
CA GLU A 68 4.89 -11.34 -0.35
C GLU A 68 4.82 -10.93 -1.80
N GLU A 69 3.65 -11.07 -2.39
CA GLU A 69 3.49 -10.72 -3.79
C GLU A 69 3.64 -9.21 -3.99
N ALA A 70 3.07 -8.43 -3.08
CA ALA A 70 3.16 -6.98 -3.17
C ALA A 70 4.60 -6.53 -3.04
N MET A 71 5.34 -7.11 -2.09
CA MET A 71 6.73 -6.73 -1.88
C MET A 71 7.59 -7.14 -3.06
N LYS A 72 7.37 -8.35 -3.58
CA LYS A 72 8.16 -8.82 -4.70
C LYS A 72 7.97 -7.91 -5.91
N ASN A 73 6.73 -7.61 -6.24
CA ASN A 73 6.47 -6.78 -7.40
C ASN A 73 7.00 -5.37 -7.22
N SER A 74 6.90 -4.84 -6.01
CA SER A 74 7.40 -3.49 -5.76
C SER A 74 8.91 -3.43 -5.90
N LEU A 75 9.62 -4.43 -5.36
CA LEU A 75 11.06 -4.44 -5.47
C LEU A 75 11.52 -4.54 -6.92
N LEU A 76 10.72 -5.19 -7.76
CA LEU A 76 11.05 -5.35 -9.16
C LEU A 76 10.39 -4.30 -10.03
N ALA A 77 9.82 -3.27 -9.40
CA ALA A 77 9.19 -2.16 -10.08
C ALA A 77 8.10 -2.66 -11.05
N TRP A 78 7.44 -3.75 -10.67
CA TRP A 78 6.33 -4.33 -11.43
C TRP A 78 6.73 -4.73 -12.83
N LEU A 79 8.02 -5.04 -13.02
CA LEU A 79 8.49 -5.45 -14.32
C LEU A 79 8.06 -6.85 -14.70
N THR A 80 7.86 -7.73 -13.72
CA THR A 80 7.52 -9.11 -14.04
C THR A 80 6.09 -9.19 -14.51
N LYS A 81 5.83 -10.06 -15.46
CA LYS A 81 4.48 -10.26 -15.89
C LYS A 81 3.80 -11.20 -14.98
N THR A 82 2.52 -10.99 -14.76
CA THR A 82 1.75 -11.97 -14.04
C THR A 82 1.42 -13.03 -15.01
N GLU A 83 1.57 -14.17 -14.67
CA GLU A 83 1.30 -15.19 -15.51
C GLU A 83 0.02 -15.53 -15.68
N LYS A 84 -0.79 -15.42 -15.45
CA LYS A 84 -2.00 -15.72 -15.45
C LYS A 84 -2.66 -15.68 -16.41
N LYS A 85 -2.67 -15.81 -16.65
CA LYS A 85 -3.13 -15.72 -17.32
C LYS A 85 -3.67 -15.49 -18.14
N ARG A 86 -3.75 -15.41 -18.61
CA ARG A 86 -4.21 -15.08 -19.39
C ARG A 86 -4.43 -15.87 -20.25
N LYS A 87 -4.71 -16.34 -20.61
CA LYS A 87 -4.95 -16.93 -21.36
C LYS A 87 -5.06 -16.94 -22.18
N PRO A 88 -5.03 -17.16 -22.55
CA PRO A 88 -5.27 -17.24 -23.62
C PRO A 88 -5.96 -17.40 -24.18
#